data_00b82e78a7c9aa3e84350b4a92951e04
#
_entry.id   00b82e78a7c9aa3e84350b4a92951e04
#
_cell.length_a   1.000
_cell.length_b   1.000
_cell.length_c   1.000
_cell.angle_alpha   90.00
_cell.angle_beta   90.00
_cell.angle_gamma   90.00
#
_symmetry.space_group_name_H-M   'P 1'
#
loop_
_entity.id
_entity.type
_entity.pdbx_description
1 polymer ?
#
loop_
_entity_poly.entity_id
_entity_poly.type
_entity_poly.pdbx_seq_one_letter_code
_entity_poly.pdbx_strand_id
1 'polypeptide(L)'
;IDMIKKLLTSVSADKRVLVLLIGWSFGGFMEAMAGFGTAVAIPASMLWVLDFDPILACLVCLVANSTPTPFGSIAIPTVTLATNLGLENNLIAFATSCALSVFNYFNTICDGLYFRKKYKRKRFCL
;
A
#
# COMPACT_ATOMS: atom_id res chain seq x y z
N ILE A 1 -12.90 -15.06 10.27
CA ILE A 1 -12.97 -13.57 10.22
C ILE A 1 -12.68 -13.00 11.59
N ASP A 2 -13.34 -13.49 12.66
CA ASP A 2 -13.14 -12.98 14.03
C ASP A 2 -11.73 -13.18 14.58
N MET A 3 -11.05 -14.23 14.15
CA MET A 3 -9.67 -14.51 14.54
C MET A 3 -8.69 -13.48 13.97
N ILE A 4 -8.87 -13.12 12.70
CA ILE A 4 -8.07 -12.08 12.02
C ILE A 4 -8.36 -10.71 12.65
N LYS A 5 -9.63 -10.40 12.92
CA LYS A 5 -10.04 -9.18 13.64
C LYS A 5 -9.33 -9.07 15.00
N LYS A 6 -9.35 -10.13 15.80
CA LYS A 6 -8.69 -10.16 17.12
C LYS A 6 -7.17 -9.98 17.02
N LEU A 7 -6.52 -10.66 16.07
CA LEU A 7 -5.08 -10.51 15.86
C LEU A 7 -4.70 -9.09 15.45
N LEU A 8 -5.41 -8.49 14.50
CA LEU A 8 -5.12 -7.15 14.03
C LEU A 8 -5.42 -6.07 15.08
N THR A 9 -6.50 -6.21 15.85
CA THR A 9 -6.83 -5.28 16.93
C THR A 9 -5.91 -5.44 18.14
N SER A 10 -5.26 -6.59 18.32
CA SER A 10 -4.25 -6.77 19.37
C SER A 10 -2.94 -6.02 19.06
N VAL A 11 -2.63 -5.82 17.77
CA VAL A 11 -1.44 -5.06 17.35
C VAL A 11 -1.61 -3.56 17.59
N SER A 12 -2.78 -3.01 17.28
CA SER A 12 -3.11 -1.62 17.56
C SER A 12 -4.62 -1.41 17.63
N ALA A 13 -5.06 -0.63 18.61
CA ALA A 13 -6.42 -0.15 18.70
C ALA A 13 -6.68 1.09 17.81
N ASP A 14 -5.62 1.73 17.31
CA ASP A 14 -5.74 2.90 16.44
C ASP A 14 -5.97 2.49 14.99
N LYS A 15 -7.16 2.85 14.46
CA LYS A 15 -7.55 2.57 13.07
C LYS A 15 -6.55 3.12 12.04
N ARG A 16 -5.84 4.19 12.35
CA ARG A 16 -4.84 4.78 11.44
C ARG A 16 -3.62 3.89 11.29
N VAL A 17 -3.15 3.34 12.41
CA VAL A 17 -2.03 2.40 12.44
C VAL A 17 -2.38 1.12 11.70
N LEU A 18 -3.60 0.61 11.89
CA LEU A 18 -4.10 -0.57 11.17
C LEU A 18 -4.13 -0.37 9.65
N VAL A 19 -4.56 0.79 9.18
CA VAL A 19 -4.56 1.11 7.74
C VAL A 19 -3.14 1.15 7.16
N LEU A 20 -2.20 1.78 7.86
CA LEU A 20 -0.81 1.81 7.42
C LEU A 20 -0.18 0.41 7.44
N LEU A 21 -0.44 -0.36 8.48
CA LEU A 21 0.12 -1.71 8.61
C LEU A 21 -0.44 -2.66 7.55
N ILE A 22 -1.75 -2.64 7.32
CA ILE A 22 -2.40 -3.53 6.35
C ILE A 22 -2.22 -3.00 4.92
N GLY A 23 -2.50 -1.73 4.66
CA GLY A 23 -2.43 -1.15 3.32
C GLY A 23 -1.00 -1.03 2.81
N TRP A 24 -0.07 -0.54 3.63
CA TRP A 24 1.31 -0.31 3.23
C TRP A 24 2.21 -1.52 3.45
N SER A 25 2.34 -2.01 4.68
CA SER A 25 3.32 -3.07 4.98
C SER A 25 2.88 -4.40 4.40
N PHE A 26 1.66 -4.82 4.69
CA PHE A 26 1.15 -6.10 4.19
C PHE A 26 0.86 -6.05 2.69
N GLY A 27 0.30 -4.93 2.18
CA GLY A 27 0.10 -4.72 0.75
C GLY A 27 1.40 -4.75 -0.03
N GLY A 28 2.46 -4.06 0.45
CA GLY A 28 3.79 -4.07 -0.16
C GLY A 28 4.43 -5.47 -0.16
N PHE A 29 4.28 -6.22 0.93
CA PHE A 29 4.73 -7.61 0.99
C PHE A 29 4.02 -8.49 -0.04
N MET A 30 2.70 -8.38 -0.15
CA MET A 30 1.91 -9.13 -1.12
C MET A 30 2.27 -8.78 -2.57
N GLU A 31 2.54 -7.50 -2.86
CA GLU A 31 2.98 -7.08 -4.20
C GLU A 31 4.35 -7.65 -4.54
N ALA A 32 5.29 -7.64 -3.60
CA ALA A 32 6.62 -8.20 -3.80
C ALA A 32 6.58 -9.71 -4.11
N MET A 33 5.69 -10.46 -3.45
CA MET A 33 5.59 -11.91 -3.61
C MET A 33 4.71 -12.34 -4.77
N ALA A 34 3.53 -11.76 -4.91
CA ALA A 34 2.51 -12.20 -5.84
C ALA A 34 2.26 -11.23 -7.01
N GLY A 35 2.40 -9.92 -6.77
CA GLY A 35 2.15 -8.88 -7.75
C GLY A 35 0.71 -8.88 -8.30
N PHE A 36 0.54 -8.32 -9.50
CA PHE A 36 -0.67 -8.41 -10.35
C PHE A 36 -2.02 -8.11 -9.68
N GLY A 37 -2.04 -7.15 -8.72
CA GLY A 37 -3.29 -6.68 -8.12
C GLY A 37 -3.76 -7.43 -6.86
N THR A 38 -3.16 -8.55 -6.49
CA THR A 38 -3.46 -9.25 -5.23
C THR A 38 -3.17 -8.39 -4.00
N ALA A 39 -2.18 -7.53 -4.11
CA ALA A 39 -1.76 -6.56 -3.11
C ALA A 39 -2.81 -5.47 -2.82
N VAL A 40 -3.78 -5.27 -3.69
CA VAL A 40 -4.91 -4.35 -3.47
C VAL A 40 -6.12 -5.11 -2.94
N ALA A 41 -6.47 -6.22 -3.57
CA ALA A 41 -7.70 -6.95 -3.27
C ALA A 41 -7.72 -7.52 -1.84
N ILE A 42 -6.61 -8.15 -1.42
CA ILE A 42 -6.54 -8.78 -0.09
C ILE A 42 -6.50 -7.75 1.04
N PRO A 43 -5.60 -6.75 1.04
CA PRO A 43 -5.59 -5.73 2.08
C PRO A 43 -6.89 -4.91 2.15
N ALA A 44 -7.50 -4.58 1.00
CA ALA A 44 -8.75 -3.84 0.97
C ALA A 44 -9.90 -4.65 1.61
N SER A 45 -9.98 -5.95 1.34
CA SER A 45 -10.97 -6.83 1.96
C SER A 45 -10.74 -6.98 3.47
N MET A 46 -9.49 -7.03 3.93
CA MET A 46 -9.16 -7.04 5.35
C MET A 46 -9.58 -5.75 6.05
N LEU A 47 -9.34 -4.59 5.43
CA LEU A 47 -9.77 -3.30 5.96
C LEU A 47 -11.30 -3.19 6.01
N TRP A 48 -12.01 -3.74 5.03
CA TRP A 48 -13.48 -3.78 5.05
C TRP A 48 -14.01 -4.61 6.23
N VAL A 49 -13.42 -5.77 6.50
CA VAL A 49 -13.76 -6.60 7.67
C VAL A 49 -13.54 -5.85 9.00
N LEU A 50 -12.62 -4.88 9.04
CA LEU A 50 -12.34 -4.01 10.19
C LEU A 50 -13.26 -2.79 10.28
N ASP A 51 -14.40 -2.79 9.58
CA ASP A 51 -15.40 -1.73 9.55
C ASP A 51 -14.87 -0.39 8.96
N PHE A 52 -13.95 -0.48 7.97
CA PHE A 52 -13.59 0.66 7.15
C PHE A 52 -14.57 0.81 5.97
N ASP A 53 -14.75 2.05 5.53
CA ASP A 53 -15.48 2.34 4.30
C ASP A 53 -14.80 1.62 3.12
N PRO A 54 -15.51 0.76 2.35
CA PRO A 54 -14.91 -0.04 1.28
C PRO A 54 -14.24 0.82 0.21
N ILE A 55 -14.82 1.96 -0.14
CA ILE A 55 -14.23 2.88 -1.14
C ILE A 55 -12.92 3.45 -0.62
N LEU A 56 -12.89 3.86 0.65
CA LEU A 56 -11.68 4.38 1.28
C LEU A 56 -10.60 3.30 1.37
N ALA A 57 -10.97 2.08 1.78
CA ALA A 57 -10.05 0.95 1.86
C ALA A 57 -9.41 0.66 0.50
N CYS A 58 -10.20 0.59 -0.56
CA CYS A 58 -9.69 0.39 -1.92
C CYS A 58 -8.78 1.53 -2.38
N LEU A 59 -9.16 2.79 -2.15
CA LEU A 59 -8.35 3.95 -2.54
C LEU A 59 -6.97 3.93 -1.85
N VAL A 60 -6.94 3.71 -0.55
CA VAL A 60 -5.68 3.67 0.21
C VAL A 60 -4.80 2.52 -0.26
N CYS A 61 -5.37 1.33 -0.47
CA CYS A 61 -4.60 0.18 -0.97
C CYS A 61 -4.08 0.41 -2.39
N LEU A 62 -4.85 1.06 -3.28
CA LEU A 62 -4.39 1.41 -4.64
C LEU A 62 -3.23 2.39 -4.61
N VAL A 63 -3.32 3.43 -3.79
CA VAL A 63 -2.25 4.43 -3.65
C VAL A 63 -1.01 3.79 -3.04
N ALA A 64 -1.17 2.99 -1.98
CA ALA A 64 -0.06 2.26 -1.36
C ALA A 64 0.62 1.29 -2.34
N ASN A 65 -0.15 0.64 -3.21
CA ASN A 65 0.36 -0.32 -4.19
C ASN A 65 1.19 0.33 -5.30
N SER A 66 0.99 1.61 -5.61
CA SER A 66 1.76 2.31 -6.64
C SER A 66 3.28 2.33 -6.35
N THR A 67 3.64 2.23 -5.08
CA THR A 67 5.04 2.23 -4.62
C THR A 67 5.79 0.95 -4.95
N PRO A 68 5.32 -0.25 -4.54
CA PRO A 68 6.05 -1.49 -4.73
C PRO A 68 5.89 -2.09 -6.13
N THR A 69 4.94 -1.60 -6.95
CA THR A 69 4.62 -2.17 -8.27
C THR A 69 5.83 -2.43 -9.19
N PRO A 70 6.83 -1.54 -9.34
CA PRO A 70 7.98 -1.80 -10.20
C PRO A 70 8.87 -2.93 -9.70
N PHE A 71 8.78 -3.26 -8.43
CA PHE A 71 9.50 -4.36 -7.78
C PHE A 71 8.61 -5.57 -7.50
N GLY A 72 7.36 -5.54 -7.98
CA GLY A 72 6.40 -6.62 -7.83
C GLY A 72 6.88 -7.91 -8.48
N SER A 73 6.35 -9.04 -8.00
CA SER A 73 6.70 -10.38 -8.48
C SER A 73 8.21 -10.61 -8.57
N ILE A 74 8.93 -10.28 -7.49
CA ILE A 74 10.40 -10.43 -7.42
C ILE A 74 11.13 -9.58 -8.49
N ALA A 75 10.67 -8.34 -8.67
CA ALA A 75 11.25 -7.34 -9.56
C ALA A 75 11.26 -7.74 -11.06
N ILE A 76 10.36 -8.61 -11.50
CA ILE A 76 10.26 -9.01 -12.92
C ILE A 76 10.16 -7.80 -13.85
N PRO A 77 9.32 -6.76 -13.60
CA PRO A 77 9.26 -5.61 -14.51
C PRO A 77 10.58 -4.88 -14.67
N THR A 78 11.31 -4.68 -13.58
CA THR A 78 12.61 -3.99 -13.58
C THR A 78 13.68 -4.79 -14.31
N VAL A 79 13.74 -6.10 -14.07
CA VAL A 79 14.69 -7.02 -14.72
C VAL A 79 14.41 -7.11 -16.23
N THR A 80 13.15 -7.23 -16.62
CA THR A 80 12.76 -7.29 -18.04
C THR A 80 13.12 -6.00 -18.76
N LEU A 81 12.90 -4.84 -18.13
CA LEU A 81 13.28 -3.55 -18.69
C LEU A 81 14.80 -3.45 -18.88
N ALA A 82 15.59 -3.85 -17.89
CA ALA A 82 17.05 -3.86 -17.96
C ALA A 82 17.55 -4.76 -19.10
N THR A 83 16.99 -5.94 -19.23
CA THR A 83 17.35 -6.90 -20.30
C THR A 83 17.04 -6.34 -21.68
N ASN A 84 15.88 -5.72 -21.87
CA ASN A 84 15.48 -5.14 -23.15
C ASN A 84 16.32 -3.93 -23.55
N LEU A 85 16.79 -3.15 -22.59
CA LEU A 85 17.64 -1.98 -22.83
C LEU A 85 19.13 -2.32 -22.89
N GLY A 86 19.54 -3.54 -22.53
CA GLY A 86 20.94 -3.94 -22.45
C GLY A 86 21.72 -3.21 -21.36
N LEU A 87 21.03 -2.76 -20.30
CA LEU A 87 21.62 -2.03 -19.18
C LEU A 87 21.74 -2.93 -17.94
N GLU A 88 22.64 -2.55 -17.03
CA GLU A 88 22.78 -3.26 -15.77
C GLU A 88 21.51 -3.13 -14.89
N ASN A 89 21.09 -4.25 -14.32
CA ASN A 89 19.92 -4.31 -13.44
C ASN A 89 20.01 -3.31 -12.27
N ASN A 90 21.19 -3.14 -11.69
CA ASN A 90 21.42 -2.22 -10.56
C ASN A 90 21.19 -0.77 -10.95
N LEU A 91 21.58 -0.35 -12.15
CA LEU A 91 21.39 1.01 -12.64
C LEU A 91 19.90 1.33 -12.80
N ILE A 92 19.15 0.42 -13.40
CA ILE A 92 17.70 0.59 -13.61
C ILE A 92 16.95 0.56 -12.28
N ALA A 93 17.29 -0.36 -11.39
CA ALA A 93 16.69 -0.43 -10.06
C ALA A 93 16.94 0.86 -9.25
N PHE A 94 18.15 1.39 -9.30
CA PHE A 94 18.49 2.65 -8.64
C PHE A 94 17.73 3.85 -9.24
N ALA A 95 17.70 3.98 -10.55
CA ALA A 95 16.98 5.05 -11.24
C ALA A 95 15.47 4.99 -10.94
N THR A 96 14.88 3.80 -10.97
CA THR A 96 13.48 3.57 -10.64
C THR A 96 13.18 3.93 -9.17
N SER A 97 14.03 3.51 -8.25
CA SER A 97 13.89 3.84 -6.82
C SER A 97 13.96 5.35 -6.56
N CYS A 98 14.89 6.06 -7.22
CA CYS A 98 15.00 7.50 -7.10
C CYS A 98 13.76 8.23 -7.66
N ALA A 99 13.27 7.83 -8.82
CA ALA A 99 12.07 8.41 -9.42
C ALA A 99 10.83 8.19 -8.54
N LEU A 100 10.69 6.98 -7.98
CA LEU A 100 9.57 6.63 -7.12
C LEU A 100 9.65 7.25 -5.73
N SER A 101 10.83 7.53 -5.20
CA SER A 101 10.97 8.11 -3.87
C SER A 101 10.27 9.47 -3.75
N VAL A 102 10.36 10.30 -4.78
CA VAL A 102 9.67 11.60 -4.85
C VAL A 102 8.14 11.38 -4.90
N PHE A 103 7.70 10.44 -5.73
CA PHE A 103 6.29 10.13 -5.89
C PHE A 103 5.68 9.52 -4.61
N ASN A 104 6.43 8.66 -3.93
CA ASN A 104 6.04 8.06 -2.66
C ASN A 104 5.90 9.07 -1.54
N TYR A 105 6.83 10.00 -1.45
CA TYR A 105 6.77 11.08 -0.48
C TYR A 105 5.48 11.90 -0.66
N PHE A 106 5.15 12.23 -1.91
CA PHE A 106 3.94 12.97 -2.23
C PHE A 106 2.66 12.17 -1.89
N ASN A 107 2.61 10.89 -2.26
CA ASN A 107 1.47 10.01 -1.95
C ASN A 107 1.25 9.85 -0.44
N THR A 108 2.32 9.63 0.32
CA THR A 108 2.23 9.48 1.78
C THR A 108 1.67 10.74 2.45
N ILE A 109 2.07 11.92 1.96
CA ILE A 109 1.51 13.20 2.45
C ILE A 109 0.03 13.33 2.08
N CYS A 110 -0.34 13.01 0.84
CA CYS A 110 -1.73 13.09 0.38
C CYS A 110 -2.64 12.16 1.18
N ASP A 111 -2.22 10.92 1.42
CA ASP A 111 -2.95 9.95 2.23
C ASP A 111 -3.11 10.42 3.68
N GLY A 112 -2.04 10.90 4.28
CA GLY A 112 -2.06 11.47 5.63
C GLY A 112 -3.02 12.65 5.76
N LEU A 113 -3.04 13.56 4.79
CA LEU A 113 -3.93 14.71 4.77
C LEU A 113 -5.40 14.32 4.52
N TYR A 114 -5.63 13.38 3.61
CA TYR A 114 -6.97 12.88 3.30
C TYR A 114 -7.60 12.17 4.50
N PHE A 115 -6.83 11.30 5.16
CA PHE A 115 -7.24 10.62 6.39
C PHE A 115 -7.56 11.61 7.52
N ARG A 116 -6.70 12.63 7.70
CA ARG A 116 -6.89 13.66 8.71
C ARG A 116 -8.18 14.45 8.49
N LYS A 117 -8.50 14.78 7.22
CA LYS A 117 -9.70 15.54 6.86
C LYS A 117 -10.99 14.72 7.07
N LYS A 118 -11.01 13.46 6.65
CA LYS A 118 -12.20 12.58 6.78
C LYS A 118 -12.48 12.19 8.24
N TYR A 119 -11.43 11.95 9.03
CA TYR A 119 -11.58 11.59 10.45
C TYR A 119 -11.98 12.76 11.34
N LYS A 120 -11.55 13.99 10.99
CA LYS A 120 -12.00 15.22 11.68
C LYS A 120 -13.49 15.48 11.47
N ARG A 121 -14.02 15.16 10.29
CA ARG A 121 -15.44 15.35 9.96
C ARG A 121 -16.36 14.40 10.75
N LYS A 122 -15.94 13.17 11.04
CA LYS A 122 -16.73 12.22 11.86
C LYS A 122 -16.76 12.55 13.35
N ARG A 123 -15.77 13.28 13.87
CA ARG A 123 -15.75 13.70 15.28
C ARG A 123 -16.65 14.91 15.57
N PHE A 124 -17.15 15.59 14.53
CA PHE A 124 -18.03 16.76 14.64
C PHE A 124 -19.53 16.41 14.52
N CYS A 125 -19.86 15.14 14.26
CA CYS A 125 -21.24 14.64 14.14
C CYS A 125 -21.62 13.68 15.29
N LEU A 126 -20.93 13.72 16.41
CA LEU A 126 -21.28 13.15 17.72
C LEU A 126 -21.28 14.29 18.72
#